data_bfe69fd97353bc96077677b1f1b7266a
#
_entry.id   bfe69fd97353bc96077677b1f1b7266a
#
_cell.length_a   1.000
_cell.length_b   1.000
_cell.length_c   1.000
_cell.angle_alpha   90.00
_cell.angle_beta   90.00
_cell.angle_gamma   90.00
#
_symmetry.space_group_name_H-M   'P 1'
#
loop_
_entity.id
_entity.type
_entity.pdbx_description
1 polymer ?
#
loop_
_entity_poly.entity_id
_entity_poly.type
_entity_poly.pdbx_seq_one_letter_code
_entity_poly.pdbx_strand_id
1 'polypeptide(L)'
;MYQGAVIVIDFGTATSFDIINSNREFLGGVIAPGINTQMKCLKNATSKLPKIDVSISQNAIGHNTTDAILSGVIRGTACMVDGLVAQCERELGEKATIVATGGYCGLIANYLTRPFDDVNPTLTLEGLRQIYILNTADKKVSV
;
A
#
# COMPACT_ATOMS: atom_id res chain seq x y z
N MET A 1 11.24 14.30 -6.57
CA MET A 1 9.86 14.31 -6.08
C MET A 1 9.88 14.31 -4.55
N TYR A 2 10.33 13.27 -3.88
CA TYR A 2 10.47 13.22 -2.41
C TYR A 2 11.94 13.31 -2.01
N GLN A 3 12.21 13.84 -0.79
CA GLN A 3 13.56 13.93 -0.21
C GLN A 3 13.69 12.93 0.93
N GLY A 4 14.92 12.44 1.17
CA GLY A 4 15.20 11.42 2.19
C GLY A 4 14.71 10.04 1.78
N ALA A 5 14.60 9.15 2.76
CA ALA A 5 14.05 7.81 2.54
C ALA A 5 12.55 7.85 2.24
N VAL A 6 12.07 6.94 1.41
CA VAL A 6 10.67 6.85 1.00
C VAL A 6 10.19 5.41 1.10
N ILE A 7 9.01 5.21 1.63
CA ILE A 7 8.27 3.95 1.54
C ILE A 7 7.01 4.21 0.70
N VAL A 8 6.94 3.59 -0.46
CA VAL A 8 5.75 3.63 -1.31
C VAL A 8 4.87 2.43 -0.97
N ILE A 9 3.60 2.67 -0.72
CA ILE A 9 2.61 1.60 -0.43
C ILE A 9 1.55 1.62 -1.51
N ASP A 10 1.46 0.54 -2.29
CA ASP A 10 0.42 0.38 -3.33
C ASP A 10 -0.66 -0.59 -2.87
N PHE A 11 -1.89 -0.11 -2.82
CA PHE A 11 -3.10 -0.88 -2.46
C PHE A 11 -3.81 -1.40 -3.72
N GLY A 12 -3.19 -2.36 -4.39
CA GLY A 12 -3.69 -3.03 -5.58
C GLY A 12 -4.21 -4.46 -5.32
N THR A 13 -3.97 -5.35 -6.29
CA THR A 13 -4.22 -6.80 -6.14
C THR A 13 -3.40 -7.40 -5.01
N ALA A 14 -2.16 -6.94 -4.86
CA ALA A 14 -1.36 -7.07 -3.66
C ALA A 14 -1.31 -5.73 -2.93
N THR A 15 -0.99 -5.74 -1.64
CA THR A 15 -0.49 -4.57 -0.92
C THR A 15 1.02 -4.69 -0.92
N SER A 16 1.68 -3.83 -1.69
CA SER A 16 3.15 -3.83 -1.79
C SER A 16 3.76 -2.61 -1.12
N PHE A 17 4.99 -2.79 -0.64
CA PHE A 17 5.81 -1.74 -0.06
C PHE A 17 7.12 -1.72 -0.84
N ASP A 18 7.47 -0.60 -1.40
CA ASP A 18 8.74 -0.37 -2.06
C ASP A 18 9.57 0.59 -1.20
N ILE A 19 10.77 0.15 -0.79
CA ILE A 19 11.61 0.86 0.15
C ILE A 19 12.81 1.47 -0.57
N ILE A 20 12.93 2.79 -0.49
CA ILE A 20 14.00 3.58 -1.08
C ILE A 20 14.72 4.34 0.05
N ASN A 21 16.04 4.23 0.11
CA ASN A 21 16.84 4.96 1.10
C ASN A 21 17.09 6.43 0.70
N SER A 22 17.70 7.20 1.60
CA SER A 22 18.06 8.61 1.36
C SER A 22 19.08 8.81 0.22
N ASN A 23 19.83 7.76 -0.17
CA ASN A 23 20.72 7.77 -1.33
C ASN A 23 19.99 7.49 -2.64
N ARG A 24 18.66 7.34 -2.64
CA ARG A 24 17.81 7.00 -3.80
C ARG A 24 18.05 5.60 -4.36
N GLU A 25 18.49 4.68 -3.51
CA GLU A 25 18.67 3.28 -3.84
C GLU A 25 17.42 2.50 -3.45
N PHE A 26 16.90 1.68 -4.36
CA PHE A 26 15.85 0.72 -4.06
C PHE A 26 16.43 -0.44 -3.26
N LEU A 27 15.98 -0.63 -2.04
CA LEU A 27 16.50 -1.65 -1.12
C LEU A 27 15.72 -2.97 -1.19
N GLY A 28 14.53 -2.94 -1.73
CA GLY A 28 13.62 -4.07 -1.78
C GLY A 28 12.22 -3.70 -1.31
N GLY A 29 11.42 -4.68 -0.98
CA GLY A 29 10.03 -4.43 -0.64
C GLY A 29 9.37 -5.52 0.18
N VAL A 30 8.09 -5.28 0.51
CA VAL A 30 7.21 -6.25 1.15
C VAL A 30 6.00 -6.45 0.25
N ILE A 31 5.52 -7.68 0.12
CA ILE A 31 4.30 -8.00 -0.64
C ILE A 31 3.36 -8.81 0.24
N ALA A 32 2.15 -8.32 0.40
CA ALA A 32 1.08 -8.99 1.11
C ALA A 32 -0.17 -9.11 0.21
N PRO A 33 -1.11 -10.00 0.52
CA PRO A 33 -2.37 -10.05 -0.21
C PRO A 33 -3.12 -8.72 -0.09
N GLY A 34 -3.58 -8.18 -1.22
CA GLY A 34 -4.42 -6.98 -1.24
C GLY A 34 -5.82 -7.25 -0.67
N ILE A 35 -6.56 -6.19 -0.36
CA ILE A 35 -7.87 -6.26 0.30
C ILE A 35 -8.84 -7.20 -0.44
N ASN A 36 -9.01 -7.01 -1.75
CA ASN A 36 -9.88 -7.87 -2.56
C ASN A 36 -9.40 -9.33 -2.58
N THR A 37 -8.10 -9.56 -2.57
CA THR A 37 -7.51 -10.88 -2.54
C THR A 37 -7.81 -11.58 -1.22
N GLN A 38 -7.68 -10.88 -0.08
CA GLN A 38 -8.04 -11.39 1.24
C GLN A 38 -9.54 -11.76 1.31
N MET A 39 -10.42 -10.87 0.84
CA MET A 39 -11.87 -11.10 0.80
C MET A 39 -12.24 -12.32 -0.04
N LYS A 40 -11.64 -12.45 -1.24
CA LYS A 40 -11.84 -13.61 -2.12
C LYS A 40 -11.32 -14.90 -1.50
N CYS A 41 -10.16 -14.85 -0.84
CA CYS A 41 -9.56 -16.00 -0.17
C CYS A 41 -10.49 -16.54 0.92
N LEU A 42 -11.00 -15.66 1.80
CA LEU A 42 -11.94 -16.03 2.85
C LEU A 42 -13.22 -16.65 2.29
N LYS A 43 -13.79 -16.07 1.23
CA LYS A 43 -14.97 -16.61 0.56
C LYS A 43 -14.71 -18.00 -0.04
N ASN A 44 -13.57 -18.20 -0.70
CA ASN A 44 -13.26 -19.45 -1.40
C ASN A 44 -12.84 -20.55 -0.42
N ALA A 45 -12.24 -20.22 0.71
CA ALA A 45 -11.82 -21.18 1.73
C ALA A 45 -13.00 -21.82 2.49
N THR A 46 -14.19 -21.22 2.43
CA THR A 46 -15.38 -21.73 3.12
C THR A 46 -16.65 -21.40 2.35
N SER A 47 -17.49 -22.43 2.16
CA SER A 47 -18.81 -22.29 1.52
C SER A 47 -19.83 -21.52 2.35
N LYS A 48 -19.51 -21.24 3.63
CA LYS A 48 -20.42 -20.61 4.61
C LYS A 48 -20.30 -19.10 4.66
N LEU A 49 -19.23 -18.50 4.14
CA LEU A 49 -19.06 -17.05 4.21
C LEU A 49 -19.78 -16.33 3.05
N PRO A 50 -20.54 -15.26 3.34
CA PRO A 50 -21.23 -14.51 2.32
C PRO A 50 -20.24 -13.77 1.39
N LYS A 51 -20.71 -13.36 0.22
CA LYS A 51 -20.00 -12.35 -0.58
C LYS A 51 -20.20 -11.00 0.13
N ILE A 52 -19.08 -10.35 0.46
CA ILE A 52 -19.07 -9.07 1.16
C ILE A 52 -18.39 -8.05 0.26
N ASP A 53 -19.02 -6.90 0.06
CA ASP A 53 -18.40 -5.79 -0.63
C ASP A 53 -17.51 -5.00 0.35
N VAL A 54 -16.37 -4.56 -0.16
CA VAL A 54 -15.39 -3.79 0.64
C VAL A 54 -16.00 -2.47 1.05
N SER A 55 -16.08 -2.23 2.35
CA SER A 55 -16.68 -1.03 2.93
C SER A 55 -16.01 -0.66 4.25
N ILE A 56 -16.46 0.43 4.86
CA ILE A 56 -15.97 0.90 6.16
C ILE A 56 -16.27 -0.16 7.24
N SER A 57 -15.24 -0.48 8.04
CA SER A 57 -15.40 -1.26 9.28
C SER A 57 -15.76 -0.33 10.43
N GLN A 58 -17.00 -0.43 10.92
CA GLN A 58 -17.51 0.44 11.99
C GLN A 58 -16.78 0.22 13.32
N ASN A 59 -16.60 -1.05 13.71
CA ASN A 59 -16.03 -1.45 14.97
C ASN A 59 -14.89 -2.45 14.79
N ALA A 60 -13.95 -2.47 15.72
CA ALA A 60 -12.90 -3.49 15.74
C ALA A 60 -13.45 -4.87 16.07
N ILE A 61 -14.47 -4.92 16.95
CA ILE A 61 -15.18 -6.14 17.29
C ILE A 61 -16.44 -6.22 16.42
N GLY A 62 -16.45 -7.14 15.45
CA GLY A 62 -17.63 -7.39 14.61
C GLY A 62 -18.69 -8.20 15.38
N HIS A 63 -19.93 -7.75 15.34
CA HIS A 63 -21.05 -8.42 16.00
C HIS A 63 -21.79 -9.43 15.11
N ASN A 64 -21.39 -9.53 13.85
CA ASN A 64 -21.86 -10.53 12.89
C ASN A 64 -20.68 -10.89 11.95
N THR A 65 -20.88 -11.91 11.13
CA THR A 65 -19.83 -12.45 10.24
C THR A 65 -19.29 -11.39 9.25
N THR A 66 -20.17 -10.57 8.69
CA THR A 66 -19.79 -9.50 7.75
C THR A 66 -18.88 -8.47 8.42
N ASP A 67 -19.29 -7.96 9.59
CA ASP A 67 -18.51 -6.97 10.33
C ASP A 67 -17.19 -7.54 10.84
N ALA A 68 -17.17 -8.81 11.25
CA ALA A 68 -15.97 -9.49 11.69
C ALA A 68 -14.95 -9.62 10.54
N ILE A 69 -15.41 -9.97 9.33
CA ILE A 69 -14.55 -10.06 8.14
C ILE A 69 -14.04 -8.67 7.74
N LEU A 70 -14.91 -7.66 7.70
CA LEU A 70 -14.51 -6.29 7.38
C LEU A 70 -13.48 -5.76 8.39
N SER A 71 -13.68 -6.03 9.67
CA SER A 71 -12.73 -5.66 10.72
C SER A 71 -11.37 -6.34 10.49
N GLY A 72 -11.35 -7.64 10.28
CA GLY A 72 -10.12 -8.40 10.06
C GLY A 72 -9.37 -7.94 8.81
N VAL A 73 -10.06 -7.75 7.69
CA VAL A 73 -9.42 -7.36 6.43
C VAL A 73 -9.03 -5.88 6.42
N ILE A 74 -9.93 -4.97 6.76
CA ILE A 74 -9.67 -3.53 6.64
C ILE A 74 -8.75 -3.03 7.75
N ARG A 75 -9.16 -3.25 9.01
CA ARG A 75 -8.34 -2.83 10.16
C ARG A 75 -7.06 -3.65 10.28
N GLY A 76 -7.14 -4.95 9.95
CA GLY A 76 -5.94 -5.81 9.90
C GLY A 76 -4.93 -5.31 8.88
N THR A 77 -5.37 -4.87 7.69
CA THR A 77 -4.48 -4.24 6.69
C THR A 77 -3.87 -2.94 7.23
N ALA A 78 -4.64 -2.09 7.90
CA ALA A 78 -4.09 -0.86 8.50
C ALA A 78 -3.05 -1.16 9.59
N CYS A 79 -3.34 -2.11 10.49
CA CYS A 79 -2.38 -2.56 11.52
C CYS A 79 -1.10 -3.15 10.90
N MET A 80 -1.24 -3.92 9.81
CA MET A 80 -0.11 -4.45 9.05
C MET A 80 0.74 -3.30 8.48
N VAL A 81 0.10 -2.28 7.89
CA VAL A 81 0.79 -1.10 7.34
C VAL A 81 1.56 -0.37 8.43
N ASP A 82 0.91 0.00 9.54
CA ASP A 82 1.56 0.67 10.68
C ASP A 82 2.75 -0.14 11.20
N GLY A 83 2.55 -1.46 11.39
CA GLY A 83 3.59 -2.35 11.89
C GLY A 83 4.78 -2.51 10.95
N LEU A 84 4.53 -2.70 9.65
CA LEU A 84 5.58 -2.87 8.64
C LEU A 84 6.34 -1.57 8.39
N VAL A 85 5.66 -0.43 8.32
CA VAL A 85 6.32 0.89 8.22
C VAL A 85 7.29 1.08 9.39
N ALA A 86 6.84 0.82 10.63
CA ALA A 86 7.69 0.94 11.80
C ALA A 86 8.89 -0.01 11.78
N GLN A 87 8.75 -1.22 11.23
CA GLN A 87 9.83 -2.18 11.08
C GLN A 87 10.83 -1.75 10.01
N CYS A 88 10.34 -1.33 8.83
CA CYS A 88 11.17 -0.83 7.74
C CYS A 88 11.99 0.40 8.17
N GLU A 89 11.38 1.36 8.86
CA GLU A 89 12.10 2.53 9.38
C GLU A 89 13.20 2.17 10.39
N ARG A 90 12.97 1.15 11.25
CA ARG A 90 14.02 0.66 12.16
C ARG A 90 15.19 0.04 11.40
N GLU A 91 14.89 -0.71 10.33
CA GLU A 91 15.90 -1.35 9.50
C GLU A 91 16.67 -0.33 8.66
N LEU A 92 15.98 0.70 8.14
CA LEU A 92 16.58 1.85 7.46
C LEU A 92 17.49 2.69 8.37
N GLY A 93 17.21 2.72 9.67
CA GLY A 93 17.87 3.61 10.64
C GLY A 93 17.44 5.08 10.53
N GLU A 94 16.44 5.38 9.72
CA GLU A 94 15.91 6.73 9.49
C GLU A 94 14.39 6.72 9.28
N LYS A 95 13.76 7.89 9.44
CA LYS A 95 12.36 8.10 9.11
C LYS A 95 12.17 8.21 7.60
N ALA A 96 11.10 7.63 7.10
CA ALA A 96 10.74 7.66 5.69
C ALA A 96 9.50 8.52 5.45
N THR A 97 9.44 9.14 4.28
CA THR A 97 8.20 9.70 3.73
C THR A 97 7.31 8.55 3.27
N ILE A 98 6.09 8.46 3.79
CA ILE A 98 5.15 7.41 3.47
C ILE A 98 4.20 7.89 2.36
N VAL A 99 4.34 7.31 1.19
CA VAL A 99 3.54 7.65 0.01
C VAL A 99 2.60 6.51 -0.32
N ALA A 100 1.31 6.80 -0.40
CA ALA A 100 0.30 5.80 -0.73
C ALA A 100 -0.24 5.98 -2.15
N THR A 101 -0.50 4.87 -2.82
CA THR A 101 -1.18 4.80 -4.11
C THR A 101 -2.13 3.60 -4.15
N GLY A 102 -2.92 3.49 -5.21
CA GLY A 102 -3.89 2.41 -5.37
C GLY A 102 -5.29 2.75 -4.84
N GLY A 103 -6.25 1.90 -5.20
CA GLY A 103 -7.68 2.21 -5.04
C GLY A 103 -8.20 2.22 -3.61
N TYR A 104 -7.48 1.64 -2.65
CA TYR A 104 -7.93 1.52 -1.25
C TYR A 104 -7.17 2.41 -0.28
N CYS A 105 -6.24 3.25 -0.75
CA CYS A 105 -5.47 4.14 0.13
C CYS A 105 -6.38 5.04 0.99
N GLY A 106 -7.42 5.64 0.40
CA GLY A 106 -8.37 6.49 1.13
C GLY A 106 -9.20 5.74 2.18
N LEU A 107 -9.53 4.47 1.94
CA LEU A 107 -10.23 3.64 2.92
C LEU A 107 -9.31 3.30 4.10
N ILE A 108 -8.09 2.83 3.83
CA ILE A 108 -7.13 2.41 4.85
C ILE A 108 -6.65 3.60 5.69
N ALA A 109 -6.50 4.78 5.10
CA ALA A 109 -6.09 6.00 5.80
C ALA A 109 -6.94 6.32 7.04
N ASN A 110 -8.22 5.91 7.06
CA ASN A 110 -9.12 6.13 8.20
C ASN A 110 -8.78 5.29 9.45
N TYR A 111 -7.90 4.29 9.32
CA TYR A 111 -7.59 3.34 10.39
C TYR A 111 -6.12 3.33 10.79
N LEU A 112 -5.28 4.14 10.13
CA LEU A 112 -3.86 4.24 10.43
C LEU A 112 -3.62 5.05 11.71
N THR A 113 -2.62 4.63 12.47
CA THR A 113 -2.10 5.40 13.61
C THR A 113 -1.29 6.59 13.12
N ARG A 114 -0.46 6.39 12.08
CA ARG A 114 0.28 7.44 11.39
C ARG A 114 -0.33 7.65 10.00
N PRO A 115 -0.83 8.85 9.68
CA PRO A 115 -1.33 9.14 8.34
C PRO A 115 -0.23 9.02 7.29
N PHE A 116 -0.61 8.79 6.04
CA PHE A 116 0.29 8.92 4.91
C PHE A 116 0.77 10.36 4.79
N ASP A 117 2.04 10.55 4.44
CA ASP A 117 2.60 11.88 4.17
C ASP A 117 2.10 12.42 2.82
N ASP A 118 1.84 11.51 1.87
CA ASP A 118 1.24 11.85 0.57
C ASP A 118 0.38 10.69 0.04
N VAL A 119 -0.67 11.03 -0.72
CA VAL A 119 -1.50 10.07 -1.45
C VAL A 119 -1.50 10.46 -2.92
N ASN A 120 -0.80 9.70 -3.74
CA ASN A 120 -0.65 9.96 -5.17
C ASN A 120 -1.27 8.84 -6.02
N PRO A 121 -2.51 9.00 -6.50
CA PRO A 121 -3.18 7.98 -7.32
C PRO A 121 -2.53 7.75 -8.69
N THR A 122 -1.72 8.70 -9.16
CA THR A 122 -1.05 8.67 -10.46
C THR A 122 0.42 8.29 -10.40
N LEU A 123 0.93 7.93 -9.23
CA LEU A 123 2.36 7.70 -8.99
C LEU A 123 2.98 6.74 -10.00
N THR A 124 2.32 5.62 -10.30
CA THR A 124 2.78 4.63 -11.28
C THR A 124 2.87 5.21 -12.69
N LEU A 125 1.87 5.99 -13.10
CA LEU A 125 1.85 6.65 -14.42
C LEU A 125 2.94 7.74 -14.51
N GLU A 126 3.15 8.48 -13.44
CA GLU A 126 4.22 9.47 -13.34
C GLU A 126 5.60 8.81 -13.45
N GLY A 127 5.80 7.68 -12.76
CA GLY A 127 7.00 6.87 -12.87
C GLY A 127 7.25 6.38 -14.29
N LEU A 128 6.26 5.83 -14.96
CA LEU A 128 6.34 5.40 -16.36
C LEU A 128 6.67 6.58 -17.30
N ARG A 129 6.08 7.74 -17.08
CA ARG A 129 6.39 8.95 -17.84
C ARG A 129 7.86 9.37 -17.66
N GLN A 130 8.37 9.33 -16.43
CA GLN A 130 9.78 9.67 -16.18
C GLN A 130 10.73 8.68 -16.86
N ILE A 131 10.45 7.39 -16.78
CA ILE A 131 11.26 6.35 -17.47
C ILE A 131 11.24 6.59 -18.99
N TYR A 132 10.08 6.90 -19.57
CA TYR A 132 9.98 7.21 -20.99
C TYR A 132 10.82 8.42 -21.38
N ILE A 133 10.76 9.52 -20.61
CA ILE A 133 11.54 10.74 -20.86
C ILE A 133 13.03 10.44 -20.82
N LEU A 134 13.50 9.74 -19.78
CA LEU A 134 14.91 9.37 -19.62
C LEU A 134 15.43 8.54 -20.81
N ASN A 135 14.64 7.54 -21.24
CA ASN A 135 15.04 6.68 -22.36
C ASN A 135 14.91 7.33 -23.75
N THR A 136 14.18 8.42 -23.88
CA THR A 136 14.03 9.13 -25.17
C THR A 136 14.93 10.35 -25.29
N ALA A 137 15.39 10.94 -24.19
CA ALA A 137 16.34 12.03 -24.19
C ALA A 137 17.69 11.61 -24.80
N ASP A 138 18.18 10.40 -24.49
CA ASP A 138 19.45 9.86 -25.01
C ASP A 138 19.40 9.55 -26.52
N LYS A 139 18.22 9.36 -27.12
CA LYS A 139 18.10 9.10 -28.57
C LYS A 139 18.16 10.34 -29.42
N LYS A 140 18.09 11.55 -28.87
CA LYS A 140 18.21 12.82 -29.60
C LYS A 140 19.63 13.33 -29.78
N VAL A 141 20.62 12.67 -29.24
CA VAL A 141 22.06 13.07 -29.31
C VAL A 141 22.82 12.32 -30.41
N SER A 142 22.16 11.43 -31.15
CA SER A 142 22.78 10.63 -32.21
C SER A 142 22.19 10.96 -33.59
N VAL A 143 22.31 12.24 -34.02
CA VAL A 143 22.12 12.67 -35.42
C VAL A 143 23.15 13.74 -35.72
#